data_751a1fa6080f3da74263b9415760184a
#
_entry.id   751a1fa6080f3da74263b9415760184a
#
_cell.length_a   1.000
_cell.length_b   1.000
_cell.length_c   1.000
_cell.angle_alpha   90.00
_cell.angle_beta   90.00
_cell.angle_gamma   90.00
#
_symmetry.space_group_name_H-M   'P 1'
#
loop_
_entity.id
_entity.type
_entity.pdbx_description
1 polymer ?
#
loop_
_entity_poly.entity_id
_entity_poly.type
_entity_poly.pdbx_seq_one_letter_code
_entity_poly.pdbx_strand_id
1 'polypeptide(L)'
;MATNETLNQIAQHLEQKTLDLIQSGDWVALDAMLAPECQFVTNGGVLNKPQAMALMQAMQLTQASMRQVHATASGDTLIVSFELACTERIDGKLQSKDYSPRLSVWKKAADTYLCVAYGDFNKA
;
A
#
# COMPACT_ATOMS: atom_id res chain seq x y z
N MET A 1 24.58 7.27 3.32
CA MET A 1 23.39 7.13 4.17
C MET A 1 22.26 7.99 3.59
N ALA A 2 21.06 7.43 3.47
CA ALA A 2 19.93 8.18 2.91
C ALA A 2 19.39 9.19 3.93
N THR A 3 19.09 10.40 3.46
CA THR A 3 18.43 11.42 4.27
C THR A 3 16.94 11.09 4.41
N ASN A 4 16.25 11.74 5.36
CA ASN A 4 14.80 11.59 5.51
C ASN A 4 14.06 12.00 4.23
N GLU A 5 14.52 13.05 3.56
CA GLU A 5 13.93 13.51 2.30
C GLU A 5 14.05 12.43 1.21
N THR A 6 15.23 11.81 1.08
CA THR A 6 15.43 10.72 0.12
C THR A 6 14.57 9.52 0.45
N LEU A 7 14.46 9.14 1.72
CA LEU A 7 13.60 8.03 2.15
C LEU A 7 12.13 8.33 1.84
N ASN A 8 11.68 9.56 2.08
CA ASN A 8 10.31 9.96 1.76
C ASN A 8 10.04 9.91 0.26
N GLN A 9 11.00 10.26 -0.58
CA GLN A 9 10.86 10.19 -2.04
C GLN A 9 10.75 8.72 -2.50
N ILE A 10 11.58 7.84 -1.96
CA ILE A 10 11.52 6.40 -2.26
C ILE A 10 10.15 5.85 -1.84
N ALA A 11 9.71 6.18 -0.62
CA ALA A 11 8.44 5.72 -0.09
C ALA A 11 7.28 6.20 -0.96
N GLN A 12 7.26 7.49 -1.31
CA GLN A 12 6.20 8.05 -2.14
C GLN A 12 6.13 7.36 -3.50
N HIS A 13 7.28 7.07 -4.10
CA HIS A 13 7.34 6.36 -5.37
C HIS A 13 6.76 4.94 -5.24
N LEU A 14 7.12 4.20 -4.19
CA LEU A 14 6.63 2.85 -3.96
C LEU A 14 5.11 2.83 -3.75
N GLU A 15 4.60 3.74 -2.91
CA GLU A 15 3.17 3.81 -2.63
C GLU A 15 2.38 4.26 -3.86
N GLN A 16 2.87 5.25 -4.59
CA GLN A 16 2.19 5.73 -5.80
C GLN A 16 2.15 4.66 -6.88
N LYS A 17 3.25 3.95 -7.07
CA LYS A 17 3.31 2.85 -8.04
C LYS A 17 2.30 1.76 -7.69
N THR A 18 2.17 1.42 -6.41
CA THR A 18 1.18 0.45 -5.95
C THR A 18 -0.23 0.89 -6.34
N LEU A 19 -0.59 2.14 -6.07
CA LEU A 19 -1.90 2.68 -6.41
C LEU A 19 -2.13 2.67 -7.92
N ASP A 20 -1.13 3.06 -8.70
CA ASP A 20 -1.23 3.09 -10.16
C ASP A 20 -1.48 1.69 -10.73
N LEU A 21 -0.82 0.66 -10.19
CA LEU A 21 -1.01 -0.71 -10.63
C LEU A 21 -2.41 -1.23 -10.29
N ILE A 22 -2.93 -0.89 -9.12
CA ILE A 22 -4.30 -1.25 -8.73
C ILE A 22 -5.30 -0.59 -9.67
N GLN A 23 -5.15 0.71 -9.94
CA GLN A 23 -6.06 1.46 -10.80
C GLN A 23 -6.04 0.96 -12.25
N SER A 24 -4.87 0.58 -12.74
CA SER A 24 -4.73 0.06 -14.11
C SER A 24 -5.07 -1.42 -14.23
N GLY A 25 -5.18 -2.14 -13.12
CA GLY A 25 -5.46 -3.57 -13.12
C GLY A 25 -4.27 -4.43 -13.55
N ASP A 26 -3.05 -3.93 -13.38
CA ASP A 26 -1.84 -4.70 -13.68
C ASP A 26 -1.48 -5.59 -12.49
N TRP A 27 -2.22 -6.68 -12.36
CA TRP A 27 -2.12 -7.57 -11.20
C TRP A 27 -0.82 -8.35 -11.17
N VAL A 28 -0.23 -8.66 -12.32
CA VAL A 28 1.06 -9.35 -12.40
C VAL A 28 2.15 -8.47 -11.80
N ALA A 29 2.20 -7.20 -12.19
CA ALA A 29 3.19 -6.26 -11.66
C ALA A 29 2.96 -5.98 -10.18
N LEU A 30 1.71 -5.88 -9.74
CA LEU A 30 1.38 -5.67 -8.33
C LEU A 30 1.81 -6.88 -7.49
N ASP A 31 1.52 -8.09 -7.95
CA ASP A 31 1.92 -9.32 -7.26
C ASP A 31 3.44 -9.35 -7.05
N ALA A 32 4.20 -8.91 -8.04
CA ALA A 32 5.67 -8.87 -7.96
C ALA A 32 6.20 -7.86 -6.95
N MET A 33 5.39 -6.88 -6.54
CA MET A 33 5.76 -5.91 -5.49
C MET A 33 5.46 -6.42 -4.08
N LEU A 34 4.75 -7.51 -3.94
CA LEU A 34 4.33 -8.06 -2.63
C LEU A 34 5.14 -9.32 -2.34
N ALA A 35 5.75 -9.36 -1.14
CA ALA A 35 6.43 -10.57 -0.68
C ALA A 35 5.41 -11.70 -0.48
N PRO A 36 5.81 -12.98 -0.66
CA PRO A 36 4.89 -14.10 -0.45
C PRO A 36 4.29 -14.13 0.96
N GLU A 37 5.04 -13.71 1.96
CA GLU A 37 4.63 -13.67 3.37
C GLU A 37 3.92 -12.38 3.77
N CYS A 38 3.62 -11.48 2.83
CA CYS A 38 3.01 -10.19 3.13
C CYS A 38 1.68 -10.36 3.86
N GLN A 39 1.49 -9.58 4.92
CA GLN A 39 0.28 -9.58 5.72
C GLN A 39 -0.42 -8.24 5.59
N PHE A 40 -1.75 -8.27 5.58
CA PHE A 40 -2.59 -7.09 5.44
C PHE A 40 -3.59 -7.03 6.60
N VAL A 41 -3.78 -5.82 7.13
CA VAL A 41 -4.81 -5.56 8.14
C VAL A 41 -5.72 -4.47 7.59
N THR A 42 -7.01 -4.76 7.53
CA THR A 42 -8.03 -3.82 7.05
C THR A 42 -9.17 -3.74 8.05
N ASN A 43 -10.11 -2.83 7.83
CA ASN A 43 -11.32 -2.78 8.66
C ASN A 43 -12.19 -4.04 8.49
N GLY A 44 -11.98 -4.79 7.41
CA GLY A 44 -12.67 -6.06 7.14
C GLY A 44 -11.97 -7.29 7.72
N GLY A 45 -10.80 -7.11 8.34
CA GLY A 45 -10.07 -8.20 8.97
C GLY A 45 -8.62 -8.31 8.54
N VAL A 46 -8.04 -9.45 8.87
CA VAL A 46 -6.64 -9.80 8.58
C VAL A 46 -6.59 -10.68 7.36
N LEU A 47 -5.72 -10.35 6.40
CA LEU A 47 -5.63 -11.05 5.12
C LEU A 47 -4.19 -11.49 4.85
N ASN A 48 -4.03 -12.65 4.25
CA ASN A 48 -2.76 -13.06 3.64
C ASN A 48 -2.67 -12.51 2.21
N LYS A 49 -1.54 -12.75 1.53
CA LYS A 49 -1.33 -12.23 0.18
C LYS A 49 -2.39 -12.68 -0.83
N PRO A 50 -2.73 -13.99 -0.95
CA PRO A 50 -3.78 -14.40 -1.89
C PRO A 50 -5.13 -13.76 -1.61
N GLN A 51 -5.51 -13.63 -0.34
CA GLN A 51 -6.76 -13.00 0.06
C GLN A 51 -6.77 -11.51 -0.29
N ALA A 52 -5.66 -10.82 -0.03
CA ALA A 52 -5.52 -9.40 -0.34
C ALA A 52 -5.54 -9.15 -1.85
N MET A 53 -4.88 -10.00 -2.62
CA MET A 53 -4.91 -9.91 -4.09
C MET A 53 -6.33 -10.08 -4.63
N ALA A 54 -7.08 -11.04 -4.09
CA ALA A 54 -8.47 -11.26 -4.49
C ALA A 54 -9.33 -10.04 -4.16
N LEU A 55 -9.14 -9.44 -2.98
CA LEU A 55 -9.86 -8.24 -2.58
C LEU A 55 -9.54 -7.06 -3.52
N MET A 56 -8.27 -6.83 -3.81
CA MET A 56 -7.85 -5.74 -4.68
C MET A 56 -8.38 -5.89 -6.10
N GLN A 57 -8.45 -7.13 -6.62
CA GLN A 57 -9.02 -7.41 -7.93
C GLN A 57 -10.54 -7.17 -7.96
N ALA A 58 -11.21 -7.40 -6.84
CA ALA A 58 -12.67 -7.21 -6.73
C ALA A 58 -13.05 -5.75 -6.45
N MET A 59 -12.15 -4.97 -5.85
CA MET A 59 -12.47 -3.58 -5.53
C MET A 59 -12.28 -2.67 -6.75
N GLN A 60 -13.05 -1.59 -6.78
CA GLN A 60 -12.97 -0.59 -7.83
C GLN A 60 -12.37 0.68 -7.24
N LEU A 61 -11.08 0.88 -7.48
CA LEU A 61 -10.35 2.07 -7.05
C LEU A 61 -10.27 3.04 -8.22
N THR A 62 -10.89 4.22 -8.09
CA THR A 62 -10.97 5.18 -9.20
C THR A 62 -10.16 6.45 -8.96
N GLN A 63 -10.05 6.91 -7.73
CA GLN A 63 -9.28 8.11 -7.40
C GLN A 63 -8.50 7.84 -6.14
N ALA A 64 -7.28 8.38 -6.09
CA ALA A 64 -6.43 8.25 -4.90
C ALA A 64 -5.58 9.50 -4.75
N SER A 65 -5.50 10.01 -3.53
CA SER A 65 -4.67 11.15 -3.17
C SER A 65 -3.94 10.85 -1.88
N MET A 66 -2.63 11.02 -1.89
CA MET A 66 -1.74 10.67 -0.80
C MET A 66 -1.12 11.93 -0.22
N ARG A 67 -1.00 11.99 1.10
CA ARG A 67 -0.35 13.12 1.77
C ARG A 67 0.39 12.66 3.03
N GLN A 68 1.28 13.52 3.53
CA GLN A 68 2.02 13.32 4.79
C GLN A 68 2.81 12.01 4.79
N VAL A 69 3.46 11.71 3.66
CA VAL A 69 4.30 10.53 3.55
C VAL A 69 5.55 10.71 4.40
N HIS A 70 5.76 9.78 5.32
CA HIS A 70 6.92 9.77 6.20
C HIS A 70 7.53 8.40 6.23
N ALA A 71 8.83 8.32 5.98
CA ALA A 71 9.56 7.07 5.92
C ALA A 71 10.73 7.07 6.89
N THR A 72 10.91 5.94 7.57
CA THR A 72 12.09 5.66 8.38
C THR A 72 12.70 4.35 7.91
N ALA A 73 14.01 4.21 8.09
CA ALA A 73 14.71 2.99 7.73
C ALA A 73 15.27 2.32 8.98
N SER A 74 15.18 0.99 8.99
CA SER A 74 15.78 0.16 10.03
C SER A 74 16.47 -1.02 9.32
N GLY A 75 17.79 -0.91 9.14
CA GLY A 75 18.52 -1.87 8.31
C GLY A 75 17.97 -1.88 6.88
N ASP A 76 17.58 -3.05 6.40
CA ASP A 76 17.01 -3.24 5.07
C ASP A 76 15.49 -2.99 5.03
N THR A 77 14.91 -2.54 6.12
CA THR A 77 13.47 -2.33 6.25
C THR A 77 13.14 -0.85 6.14
N LEU A 78 12.15 -0.53 5.31
CA LEU A 78 11.60 0.80 5.16
C LEU A 78 10.19 0.80 5.75
N ILE A 79 9.96 1.68 6.73
CA ILE A 79 8.66 1.80 7.40
C ILE A 79 8.03 3.09 6.91
N VAL A 80 6.83 3.00 6.34
CA VAL A 80 6.15 4.13 5.70
C VAL A 80 4.80 4.35 6.34
N SER A 81 4.57 5.58 6.85
CA SER A 81 3.25 6.01 7.26
C SER A 81 2.79 7.13 6.34
N PHE A 82 1.51 7.17 6.05
CA PHE A 82 0.92 8.19 5.18
C PHE A 82 -0.57 8.26 5.41
N GLU A 83 -1.20 9.27 4.82
CA GLU A 83 -2.64 9.37 4.76
C GLU A 83 -3.09 9.23 3.33
N LEU A 84 -4.16 8.48 3.12
CA LEU A 84 -4.72 8.21 1.80
C LEU A 84 -6.20 8.53 1.78
N ALA A 85 -6.62 9.29 0.79
CA ALA A 85 -8.02 9.49 0.46
C ALA A 85 -8.25 8.87 -0.92
N CYS A 86 -9.23 7.98 -1.01
CA CYS A 86 -9.50 7.31 -2.27
C CYS A 86 -10.99 7.05 -2.44
N THR A 87 -11.40 6.88 -3.70
CA THR A 87 -12.74 6.43 -4.05
C THR A 87 -12.66 4.97 -4.43
N GLU A 88 -13.20 4.10 -3.58
CA GLU A 88 -13.18 2.66 -3.83
C GLU A 88 -14.50 2.03 -3.44
N ARG A 89 -14.88 0.96 -4.16
CA ARG A 89 -16.07 0.16 -3.85
C ARG A 89 -15.62 -1.26 -3.58
N ILE A 90 -16.13 -1.82 -2.50
CA ILE A 90 -15.92 -3.22 -2.11
C ILE A 90 -17.29 -3.88 -2.02
N ASP A 91 -17.51 -4.91 -2.81
CA ASP A 91 -18.81 -5.59 -2.94
C ASP A 91 -19.94 -4.61 -3.27
N GLY A 92 -19.65 -3.64 -4.15
CA GLY A 92 -20.60 -2.62 -4.55
C GLY A 92 -20.82 -1.50 -3.54
N LYS A 93 -20.20 -1.59 -2.37
CA LYS A 93 -20.37 -0.63 -1.28
C LYS A 93 -19.24 0.41 -1.30
N LEU A 94 -19.62 1.68 -1.38
CA LEU A 94 -18.67 2.78 -1.36
C LEU A 94 -18.05 2.92 0.03
N GLN A 95 -16.72 2.92 0.09
CA GLN A 95 -15.98 3.16 1.32
C GLN A 95 -15.84 4.65 1.59
N SER A 96 -15.41 5.02 2.81
CA SER A 96 -15.19 6.41 3.15
C SER A 96 -14.15 7.04 2.22
N LYS A 97 -14.42 8.28 1.78
CA LYS A 97 -13.51 9.07 0.93
C LYS A 97 -12.60 9.98 1.74
N ASP A 98 -12.71 9.97 3.05
CA ASP A 98 -11.88 10.80 3.91
C ASP A 98 -10.46 10.27 3.94
N TYR A 99 -9.50 11.16 4.21
CA TYR A 99 -8.14 10.73 4.48
C TYR A 99 -8.12 9.78 5.67
N SER A 100 -7.43 8.68 5.51
CA SER A 100 -7.27 7.68 6.57
C SER A 100 -5.81 7.30 6.70
N PRO A 101 -5.37 6.93 7.94
CA PRO A 101 -3.97 6.55 8.13
C PRO A 101 -3.69 5.18 7.53
N ARG A 102 -2.50 5.06 6.96
CA ARG A 102 -1.99 3.83 6.36
C ARG A 102 -0.58 3.58 6.84
N LEU A 103 -0.22 2.31 6.94
CA LEU A 103 1.12 1.88 7.29
C LEU A 103 1.54 0.78 6.35
N SER A 104 2.72 0.93 5.75
CA SER A 104 3.33 -0.15 4.98
C SER A 104 4.77 -0.36 5.40
N VAL A 105 5.21 -1.61 5.30
CA VAL A 105 6.57 -2.01 5.62
C VAL A 105 7.15 -2.68 4.38
N TRP A 106 8.28 -2.19 3.93
CA TRP A 106 8.97 -2.66 2.74
C TRP A 106 10.34 -3.20 3.14
N LYS A 107 10.71 -4.33 2.57
CA LYS A 107 12.01 -4.95 2.81
C LYS A 107 12.81 -4.94 1.52
N LYS A 108 14.07 -4.54 1.62
CA LYS A 108 14.95 -4.52 0.46
C LYS A 108 15.22 -5.94 -0.02
N ALA A 109 15.06 -6.16 -1.33
CA ALA A 109 15.31 -7.42 -1.99
C ALA A 109 16.06 -7.10 -3.28
N ALA A 110 17.33 -7.50 -3.34
CA ALA A 110 18.25 -7.11 -4.44
C ALA A 110 18.34 -5.57 -4.53
N ASP A 111 17.94 -4.98 -5.65
CA ASP A 111 17.99 -3.53 -5.87
C ASP A 111 16.63 -2.85 -5.76
N THR A 112 15.61 -3.56 -5.26
CA THR A 112 14.26 -3.04 -5.11
C THR A 112 13.73 -3.32 -3.70
N TYR A 113 12.45 -3.04 -3.48
CA TYR A 113 11.75 -3.28 -2.22
C TYR A 113 10.52 -4.13 -2.47
N LEU A 114 10.22 -5.04 -1.53
CA LEU A 114 8.98 -5.80 -1.51
C LEU A 114 8.18 -5.43 -0.27
N CYS A 115 6.87 -5.27 -0.45
CA CYS A 115 5.98 -5.01 0.67
C CYS A 115 5.79 -6.29 1.49
N VAL A 116 6.02 -6.18 2.80
CA VAL A 116 5.87 -7.32 3.73
C VAL A 116 4.72 -7.12 4.70
N ALA A 117 4.20 -5.91 4.84
CA ALA A 117 3.06 -5.64 5.70
C ALA A 117 2.35 -4.36 5.25
N TYR A 118 1.03 -4.35 5.32
CA TYR A 118 0.21 -3.21 4.97
C TYR A 118 -0.97 -3.10 5.92
N GLY A 119 -1.18 -1.90 6.47
CA GLY A 119 -2.33 -1.59 7.31
C GLY A 119 -3.19 -0.51 6.66
N ASP A 120 -4.47 -0.81 6.49
CA ASP A 120 -5.48 0.09 5.95
C ASP A 120 -6.50 0.38 7.05
N PHE A 121 -6.48 1.60 7.57
CA PHE A 121 -7.33 2.01 8.69
C PHE A 121 -8.47 2.91 8.21
N ASN A 122 -8.88 2.76 6.96
CA ASN A 122 -10.04 3.46 6.42
C ASN A 122 -11.32 2.99 7.10
N LYS A 123 -12.28 3.90 7.19
CA LYS A 123 -13.62 3.58 7.69
C LYS A 123 -14.47 3.01 6.54
N ALA A 124 -15.33 2.12 6.90
CA ALA A 124 -16.29 1.57 5.95
C ALA A 124 -17.34 2.61 5.55
#